data_d7602c5f2cd8cb5f8404a55c3b140b99
#
_entry.id   d7602c5f2cd8cb5f8404a55c3b140b99
#
_cell.length_a   1.000
_cell.length_b   1.000
_cell.length_c   1.000
_cell.angle_alpha   90.00
_cell.angle_beta   90.00
_cell.angle_gamma   90.00
#
_symmetry.space_group_name_H-M   'P 1'
#
loop_
_entity.id
_entity.type
_entity.pdbx_description
1 polymer ?
#
loop_
_entity_poly.entity_id
_entity_poly.type
_entity_poly.pdbx_seq_one_letter_code
_entity_poly.pdbx_strand_id
1 'polypeptide(L)'
;SDFNVIGTQTNYSGIPMKFPLLLVFLSLLVFFLPQHAFSHSGGLASDGCHFNHKLGTRHCHRGKDGEKTNEVNISGAKVYVFDSDLTGNMTFRDISASKKELWKIYEQKPQSFYCGCDISEKQPVHSSCGYLDQSSLSYGIEWEHIVPLSTLSKNTPAYFRGNKECVMENGKRYKGRLCARKVDERFQAMESDLYNLVPVIAAVNRKRSNFRFGEIEGEEQALQGCDFEVGEVMISRKAKKAVEPRDEVKGFIARTYLY
;
A
#
# COMPACT_ATOMS: atom_id res chain seq x y z
N SER A 1 -24.39 -5.75 63.04
CA SER A 1 -24.92 -4.37 62.93
C SER A 1 -25.52 -4.22 61.54
N ASP A 2 -26.83 -4.27 61.53
CA ASP A 2 -27.68 -4.17 60.33
C ASP A 2 -27.71 -2.76 59.77
N PHE A 3 -27.65 -2.60 58.47
CA PHE A 3 -28.15 -1.42 57.80
C PHE A 3 -29.12 -1.83 56.68
N ASN A 4 -30.38 -1.62 56.97
CA ASN A 4 -31.51 -1.61 56.05
C ASN A 4 -31.35 -0.44 55.06
N VAL A 5 -31.45 -0.70 53.78
CA VAL A 5 -31.67 0.32 52.76
C VAL A 5 -33.07 0.12 52.19
N ILE A 6 -33.92 1.10 52.43
CA ILE A 6 -35.28 1.22 51.98
C ILE A 6 -35.30 1.54 50.48
N GLY A 7 -35.90 0.66 49.69
CA GLY A 7 -36.15 0.90 48.27
C GLY A 7 -37.40 1.76 48.07
N THR A 8 -37.25 2.90 47.42
CA THR A 8 -38.37 3.69 46.89
C THR A 8 -38.64 3.29 45.45
N GLN A 9 -39.77 2.60 45.25
CA GLN A 9 -40.33 2.37 43.91
C GLN A 9 -41.01 3.65 43.42
N THR A 10 -40.51 4.23 42.34
CA THR A 10 -41.26 5.25 41.60
C THR A 10 -42.01 4.59 40.44
N ASN A 11 -43.33 4.54 40.57
CA ASN A 11 -44.22 4.14 39.48
C ASN A 11 -44.23 5.21 38.38
N TYR A 12 -43.69 4.90 37.20
CA TYR A 12 -43.96 5.67 36.00
C TYR A 12 -45.15 5.07 35.26
N SER A 13 -46.29 5.76 35.32
CA SER A 13 -47.48 5.50 34.50
C SER A 13 -47.13 5.78 33.02
N GLY A 14 -47.18 4.72 32.21
CA GLY A 14 -46.94 4.81 30.76
C GLY A 14 -48.09 5.54 30.05
N ILE A 15 -47.74 6.57 29.31
CA ILE A 15 -48.59 7.18 28.30
C ILE A 15 -48.38 6.39 27.00
N PRO A 16 -49.40 5.78 26.38
CA PRO A 16 -49.23 5.12 25.10
C PRO A 16 -49.13 6.16 23.98
N MET A 17 -47.92 6.43 23.50
CA MET A 17 -47.73 7.16 22.28
C MET A 17 -48.11 6.27 21.08
N LYS A 18 -49.32 6.49 20.56
CA LYS A 18 -49.72 5.97 19.25
C LYS A 18 -48.98 6.74 18.16
N PHE A 19 -47.81 6.26 17.73
CA PHE A 19 -47.23 6.76 16.49
C PHE A 19 -48.05 6.24 15.31
N PRO A 20 -48.50 7.11 14.40
CA PRO A 20 -49.24 6.67 13.24
C PRO A 20 -48.33 5.86 12.34
N LEU A 21 -48.71 4.64 12.07
CA LEU A 21 -47.99 3.67 11.20
C LEU A 21 -47.70 4.23 9.81
N LEU A 22 -48.38 5.29 9.42
CA LEU A 22 -48.25 5.98 8.12
C LEU A 22 -46.89 6.69 7.94
N LEU A 23 -46.26 7.18 9.04
CA LEU A 23 -44.96 7.88 8.93
C LEU A 23 -43.78 6.90 8.76
N VAL A 24 -43.92 5.65 9.23
CA VAL A 24 -42.88 4.63 9.08
C VAL A 24 -42.83 4.12 7.62
N PHE A 25 -43.99 4.04 6.94
CA PHE A 25 -44.05 3.67 5.53
C PHE A 25 -43.50 4.77 4.60
N LEU A 26 -43.62 6.04 4.97
CA LEU A 26 -43.09 7.14 4.15
C LEU A 26 -41.57 7.24 4.26
N SER A 27 -40.97 6.90 5.40
CA SER A 27 -39.50 6.91 5.58
C SER A 27 -38.82 5.73 4.87
N LEU A 28 -39.49 4.58 4.72
CA LEU A 28 -38.98 3.42 3.99
C LEU A 28 -39.01 3.60 2.47
N LEU A 29 -39.89 4.45 1.94
CA LEU A 29 -39.99 4.70 0.51
C LEU A 29 -38.85 5.59 -0.03
N VAL A 30 -38.20 6.37 0.82
CA VAL A 30 -37.08 7.24 0.41
C VAL A 30 -35.78 6.45 0.19
N PHE A 31 -35.63 5.25 0.80
CA PHE A 31 -34.44 4.41 0.61
C PHE A 31 -34.45 3.52 -0.63
N PHE A 32 -35.59 3.46 -1.37
CA PHE A 32 -35.71 2.69 -2.60
C PHE A 32 -35.72 3.54 -3.88
N LEU A 33 -35.28 4.80 -3.81
CA LEU A 33 -35.02 5.53 -5.04
C LEU A 33 -33.80 4.90 -5.69
N PRO A 34 -33.88 4.42 -6.95
CA PRO A 34 -32.75 3.87 -7.65
C PRO A 34 -31.70 4.99 -7.74
N GLN A 35 -30.56 4.77 -7.10
CA GLN A 35 -29.40 5.58 -7.36
C GLN A 35 -29.04 5.35 -8.82
N HIS A 36 -29.36 6.29 -9.68
CA HIS A 36 -28.93 6.26 -11.06
C HIS A 36 -27.41 6.29 -11.09
N ALA A 37 -26.79 5.14 -11.17
CA ALA A 37 -25.41 5.03 -11.62
C ALA A 37 -25.38 5.61 -13.04
N PHE A 38 -24.87 6.80 -13.20
CA PHE A 38 -24.65 7.42 -14.49
C PHE A 38 -23.52 6.65 -15.21
N SER A 39 -23.89 5.58 -15.87
CA SER A 39 -23.05 4.95 -16.87
C SER A 39 -23.03 5.88 -18.09
N HIS A 40 -21.87 6.32 -18.49
CA HIS A 40 -21.67 7.04 -19.74
C HIS A 40 -21.93 6.13 -20.93
N SER A 41 -23.06 6.28 -21.59
CA SER A 41 -23.27 5.73 -22.93
C SER A 41 -22.81 6.77 -23.96
N GLY A 42 -21.52 6.74 -24.30
CA GLY A 42 -20.97 7.52 -25.40
C GLY A 42 -20.04 6.61 -26.20
N GLY A 43 -20.33 6.41 -27.49
CA GLY A 43 -19.40 5.75 -28.39
C GLY A 43 -18.07 6.52 -28.39
N LEU A 44 -16.94 5.79 -28.36
CA LEU A 44 -15.62 6.39 -28.49
C LEU A 44 -15.43 6.86 -29.93
N ALA A 45 -14.90 8.05 -30.14
CA ALA A 45 -14.41 8.50 -31.45
C ALA A 45 -13.19 7.65 -31.86
N SER A 46 -12.79 7.73 -33.11
CA SER A 46 -11.68 6.95 -33.67
C SER A 46 -10.35 7.11 -32.91
N ASP A 47 -10.20 8.21 -32.17
CA ASP A 47 -9.04 8.52 -31.32
C ASP A 47 -9.18 7.99 -29.88
N GLY A 48 -10.21 7.19 -29.60
CA GLY A 48 -10.44 6.62 -28.25
C GLY A 48 -10.97 7.60 -27.23
N CYS A 49 -11.40 8.80 -27.65
CA CYS A 49 -11.92 9.84 -26.79
C CYS A 49 -13.42 10.05 -26.97
N HIS A 50 -14.10 10.57 -25.95
CA HIS A 50 -15.49 11.03 -26.08
C HIS A 50 -15.72 12.35 -25.36
N PHE A 51 -16.78 13.03 -25.73
CA PHE A 51 -17.16 14.30 -25.14
C PHE A 51 -18.24 14.08 -24.07
N ASN A 52 -17.97 14.54 -22.84
CA ASN A 52 -18.99 14.56 -21.79
C ASN A 52 -19.82 15.84 -21.92
N HIS A 53 -20.98 15.73 -22.56
CA HIS A 53 -21.86 16.87 -22.80
C HIS A 53 -22.41 17.52 -21.52
N LYS A 54 -22.48 16.80 -20.40
CA LYS A 54 -22.94 17.37 -19.12
C LYS A 54 -21.88 18.22 -18.45
N LEU A 55 -20.61 17.86 -18.58
CA LEU A 55 -19.48 18.58 -17.96
C LEU A 55 -18.78 19.53 -18.93
N GLY A 56 -19.14 19.52 -20.22
CA GLY A 56 -18.48 20.31 -21.24
C GLY A 56 -17.02 19.94 -21.47
N THR A 57 -16.61 18.72 -21.07
CA THR A 57 -15.22 18.28 -21.13
C THR A 57 -15.05 17.09 -22.07
N ARG A 58 -13.93 17.05 -22.78
CA ARG A 58 -13.53 15.90 -23.60
C ARG A 58 -12.48 15.10 -22.82
N HIS A 59 -12.69 13.78 -22.69
CA HIS A 59 -11.71 12.89 -22.05
C HIS A 59 -11.52 11.62 -22.88
N CYS A 60 -10.36 11.02 -22.75
CA CYS A 60 -9.93 9.88 -23.54
C CYS A 60 -9.77 8.65 -22.64
N HIS A 61 -10.21 7.49 -23.15
CA HIS A 61 -10.03 6.19 -22.51
C HIS A 61 -8.85 5.41 -23.11
N ARG A 62 -8.26 5.96 -24.18
CA ARG A 62 -7.03 5.49 -24.81
C ARG A 62 -6.15 6.70 -25.05
N GLY A 63 -4.83 6.54 -24.96
CA GLY A 63 -3.88 7.63 -25.12
C GLY A 63 -4.14 8.44 -26.39
N LYS A 64 -3.82 9.73 -26.33
CA LYS A 64 -3.79 10.58 -27.52
C LYS A 64 -2.77 10.00 -28.49
N ASP A 65 -3.15 10.04 -29.78
CA ASP A 65 -2.27 9.73 -30.91
C ASP A 65 -1.93 8.25 -31.04
N GLY A 66 -2.79 7.50 -31.73
CA GLY A 66 -2.49 6.31 -32.52
C GLY A 66 -1.27 5.47 -32.12
N GLU A 67 -0.95 5.41 -30.84
CA GLU A 67 0.18 4.65 -30.32
C GLU A 67 -0.06 3.19 -30.63
N LYS A 68 0.76 2.66 -31.51
CA LYS A 68 0.78 1.25 -31.89
C LYS A 68 1.14 0.46 -30.64
N THR A 69 0.15 -0.04 -29.94
CA THR A 69 0.38 -1.11 -28.97
C THR A 69 0.96 -2.29 -29.73
N ASN A 70 2.22 -2.60 -29.52
CA ASN A 70 2.77 -3.84 -29.99
C ASN A 70 2.10 -4.98 -29.22
N GLU A 71 1.07 -5.58 -29.83
CA GLU A 71 0.46 -6.78 -29.30
C GLU A 71 1.46 -7.92 -29.41
N VAL A 72 2.01 -8.34 -28.29
CA VAL A 72 2.79 -9.57 -28.20
C VAL A 72 1.85 -10.67 -27.69
N ASN A 73 1.48 -11.60 -28.54
CA ASN A 73 0.64 -12.73 -28.20
C ASN A 73 1.51 -13.80 -27.52
N ILE A 74 1.48 -13.85 -26.20
CA ILE A 74 2.14 -14.90 -25.43
C ILE A 74 1.07 -15.83 -24.86
N SER A 75 0.96 -17.03 -25.43
CA SER A 75 0.11 -18.13 -24.94
C SER A 75 -1.38 -17.77 -24.72
N GLY A 76 -2.00 -17.06 -25.66
CA GLY A 76 -3.44 -16.78 -25.63
C GLY A 76 -3.88 -15.66 -24.68
N ALA A 77 -2.97 -15.01 -23.98
CA ALA A 77 -3.24 -13.81 -23.19
C ALA A 77 -2.82 -12.57 -23.98
N LYS A 78 -3.73 -11.61 -24.17
CA LYS A 78 -3.39 -10.30 -24.72
C LYS A 78 -2.55 -9.55 -23.71
N VAL A 79 -1.24 -9.51 -23.92
CA VAL A 79 -0.34 -8.67 -23.15
C VAL A 79 -0.23 -7.35 -23.89
N TYR A 80 -0.80 -6.30 -23.33
CA TYR A 80 -0.56 -4.94 -23.80
C TYR A 80 0.83 -4.53 -23.35
N VAL A 81 1.78 -4.50 -24.27
CA VAL A 81 3.05 -3.84 -24.05
C VAL A 81 2.78 -2.34 -24.22
N PHE A 82 2.64 -1.65 -23.13
CA PHE A 82 2.65 -0.19 -23.15
C PHE A 82 4.04 0.24 -23.59
N ASP A 83 4.10 1.13 -24.57
CA ASP A 83 5.34 1.69 -25.06
C ASP A 83 6.06 2.47 -23.96
N SER A 84 7.34 2.66 -24.15
CA SER A 84 8.35 3.15 -23.22
C SER A 84 8.12 4.52 -22.58
N ASP A 85 7.03 5.19 -22.91
CA ASP A 85 6.62 6.47 -22.31
C ASP A 85 5.86 6.30 -21.00
N LEU A 86 5.72 5.08 -20.51
CA LEU A 86 5.26 4.86 -19.15
C LEU A 86 6.32 5.32 -18.17
N THR A 87 6.00 6.43 -17.65
CA THR A 87 6.67 7.28 -16.68
C THR A 87 6.78 6.61 -15.31
N GLY A 88 7.47 5.48 -15.22
CA GLY A 88 8.00 5.03 -13.95
C GLY A 88 9.27 5.81 -13.62
N ASN A 89 10.04 5.37 -12.64
CA ASN A 89 11.31 5.97 -12.31
C ASN A 89 12.28 5.91 -13.49
N MET A 90 12.42 7.01 -14.21
CA MET A 90 13.37 7.17 -15.33
C MET A 90 14.70 7.79 -14.89
N THR A 91 14.77 8.35 -13.68
CA THR A 91 15.89 9.16 -13.20
C THR A 91 16.90 8.33 -12.42
N PHE A 92 16.42 7.50 -11.50
CA PHE A 92 17.29 6.76 -10.60
C PHE A 92 17.48 5.32 -11.07
N ARG A 93 18.73 4.91 -11.25
CA ARG A 93 19.15 3.53 -11.57
C ARG A 93 20.06 2.96 -10.49
N ASP A 94 20.43 3.76 -9.50
CA ASP A 94 21.28 3.38 -8.39
C ASP A 94 20.56 3.65 -7.07
N ILE A 95 20.33 2.59 -6.33
CA ILE A 95 19.68 2.66 -5.00
C ILE A 95 20.45 3.53 -4.01
N SER A 96 21.78 3.66 -4.15
CA SER A 96 22.58 4.51 -3.28
C SER A 96 22.34 6.00 -3.58
N ALA A 97 22.15 6.35 -4.85
CA ALA A 97 21.75 7.70 -5.26
C ALA A 97 20.34 8.02 -4.77
N SER A 98 19.40 7.09 -4.91
CA SER A 98 18.03 7.23 -4.38
C SER A 98 18.02 7.49 -2.87
N LYS A 99 18.79 6.73 -2.12
CA LYS A 99 18.89 6.89 -0.65
C LYS A 99 19.44 8.27 -0.25
N LYS A 100 20.37 8.82 -1.02
CA LYS A 100 20.88 10.19 -0.76
C LYS A 100 19.80 11.23 -1.01
N GLU A 101 19.04 11.09 -2.08
CA GLU A 101 17.95 12.02 -2.38
C GLU A 101 16.80 11.90 -1.38
N LEU A 102 16.42 10.69 -1.02
CA LEU A 102 15.40 10.45 -0.01
C LEU A 102 15.74 11.10 1.33
N TRP A 103 17.01 11.08 1.77
CA TRP A 103 17.39 11.78 3.00
C TRP A 103 17.10 13.28 2.92
N LYS A 104 17.31 13.95 1.79
CA LYS A 104 16.96 15.36 1.60
C LYS A 104 15.45 15.58 1.64
N ILE A 105 14.68 14.70 1.01
CA ILE A 105 13.20 14.78 1.00
C ILE A 105 12.66 14.63 2.42
N TYR A 106 13.16 13.67 3.17
CA TYR A 106 12.69 13.38 4.53
C TYR A 106 13.23 14.34 5.60
N GLU A 107 14.20 15.21 5.29
CA GLU A 107 14.64 16.29 6.19
C GLU A 107 13.49 17.23 6.59
N GLN A 108 12.48 17.41 5.73
CA GLN A 108 11.32 18.27 6.01
C GLN A 108 10.36 17.67 7.04
N LYS A 109 10.28 16.35 7.12
CA LYS A 109 9.47 15.60 8.07
C LYS A 109 10.16 14.28 8.41
N PRO A 110 11.17 14.32 9.28
CA PRO A 110 12.02 13.16 9.55
C PRO A 110 11.34 12.20 10.52
N GLN A 111 10.41 11.38 10.01
CA GLN A 111 9.69 10.38 10.79
C GLN A 111 9.80 9.00 10.16
N SER A 112 9.92 7.98 10.98
CA SER A 112 9.86 6.59 10.55
C SER A 112 8.44 6.22 10.12
N PHE A 113 8.33 5.53 9.00
CA PHE A 113 7.04 5.34 8.33
C PHE A 113 6.03 4.53 9.16
N TYR A 114 6.41 3.34 9.61
CA TYR A 114 5.47 2.46 10.30
C TYR A 114 5.17 2.87 11.75
N CYS A 115 6.15 3.34 12.50
CA CYS A 115 5.96 3.67 13.90
C CYS A 115 5.78 5.18 14.18
N GLY A 116 6.05 6.05 13.22
CA GLY A 116 5.95 7.49 13.39
C GLY A 116 6.99 8.11 14.32
N CYS A 117 8.05 7.37 14.68
CA CYS A 117 9.12 7.91 15.49
C CYS A 117 9.90 8.99 14.74
N ASP A 118 10.26 10.06 15.43
CA ASP A 118 11.15 11.07 14.87
C ASP A 118 12.52 10.46 14.52
N ILE A 119 13.15 11.01 13.50
CA ILE A 119 14.48 10.60 13.08
C ILE A 119 15.45 11.76 13.33
N SER A 120 16.49 11.51 14.09
CA SER A 120 17.59 12.44 14.33
C SER A 120 18.91 11.77 13.96
N GLU A 121 19.76 12.45 13.21
CA GLU A 121 21.06 11.91 12.77
C GLU A 121 20.95 10.51 12.09
N LYS A 122 19.86 10.29 11.33
CA LYS A 122 19.53 9.01 10.67
C LYS A 122 19.27 7.85 11.65
N GLN A 123 18.96 8.16 12.89
CA GLN A 123 18.58 7.21 13.93
C GLN A 123 17.17 7.50 14.44
N PRO A 124 16.40 6.48 14.83
CA PRO A 124 15.09 6.69 15.41
C PRO A 124 15.21 7.26 16.83
N VAL A 125 14.39 8.25 17.14
CA VAL A 125 14.22 8.77 18.50
C VAL A 125 13.11 7.98 19.16
N HIS A 126 13.43 6.89 19.83
CA HIS A 126 12.46 5.93 20.38
C HIS A 126 11.44 6.56 21.35
N SER A 127 11.86 7.54 22.13
CA SER A 127 10.97 8.25 23.07
C SER A 127 9.89 9.09 22.38
N SER A 128 10.04 9.43 21.09
CA SER A 128 9.09 10.28 20.37
C SER A 128 7.81 9.54 19.94
N CYS A 129 7.83 8.21 19.94
CA CYS A 129 6.71 7.38 19.48
C CYS A 129 6.36 6.25 20.47
N GLY A 130 7.01 6.16 21.61
CA GLY A 130 6.74 5.10 22.60
C GLY A 130 7.31 3.72 22.24
N TYR A 131 8.05 3.58 21.15
CA TYR A 131 8.70 2.34 20.79
C TYR A 131 9.79 1.97 21.80
N LEU A 132 9.67 0.82 22.46
CA LEU A 132 10.48 0.50 23.64
C LEU A 132 11.65 -0.45 23.38
N ASP A 133 11.69 -1.14 22.23
CA ASP A 133 12.80 -2.03 21.91
C ASP A 133 14.06 -1.22 21.56
N GLN A 134 15.01 -1.24 22.47
CA GLN A 134 16.32 -0.59 22.33
C GLN A 134 17.44 -1.59 22.03
N SER A 135 17.10 -2.79 21.59
CA SER A 135 18.11 -3.77 21.16
C SER A 135 18.96 -3.22 20.00
N SER A 136 20.17 -3.74 19.84
CA SER A 136 21.04 -3.36 18.70
C SER A 136 20.39 -3.55 17.33
N LEU A 137 19.38 -4.42 17.25
CA LEU A 137 18.61 -4.67 16.04
C LEU A 137 17.58 -3.58 15.75
N SER A 138 17.24 -2.76 16.73
CA SER A 138 16.32 -1.63 16.60
C SER A 138 17.01 -0.33 16.22
N TYR A 139 18.32 -0.27 16.35
CA TYR A 139 19.08 0.92 15.97
C TYR A 139 19.20 1.03 14.45
N GLY A 140 19.01 2.23 13.97
CA GLY A 140 19.17 2.61 12.59
C GLY A 140 17.86 2.62 11.80
N ILE A 141 17.90 3.46 10.77
CA ILE A 141 16.84 3.57 9.76
C ILE A 141 17.28 2.83 8.53
N GLU A 142 16.41 1.96 8.04
CA GLU A 142 16.53 1.27 6.76
C GLU A 142 15.51 1.84 5.76
N TRP A 143 15.85 1.81 4.47
CA TRP A 143 14.93 2.13 3.40
C TRP A 143 14.17 0.88 2.99
N GLU A 144 12.88 0.91 3.23
CA GLU A 144 11.94 -0.17 2.97
C GLU A 144 11.24 0.03 1.63
N HIS A 145 11.10 -1.05 0.87
CA HIS A 145 10.24 -1.09 -0.31
C HIS A 145 8.82 -1.45 0.10
N ILE A 146 7.88 -0.51 0.03
CA ILE A 146 6.45 -0.73 0.33
C ILE A 146 5.92 -1.92 -0.50
N VAL A 147 6.09 -1.87 -1.82
CA VAL A 147 5.88 -3.04 -2.68
C VAL A 147 7.18 -3.84 -2.70
N PRO A 148 7.20 -5.05 -2.14
CA PRO A 148 8.44 -5.82 -2.01
C PRO A 148 9.09 -6.11 -3.37
N LEU A 149 10.41 -6.01 -3.43
CA LEU A 149 11.16 -6.34 -4.65
C LEU A 149 10.89 -7.75 -5.16
N SER A 150 10.63 -8.72 -4.28
CA SER A 150 10.21 -10.06 -4.67
C SER A 150 8.89 -10.08 -5.45
N THR A 151 8.01 -9.12 -5.19
CA THR A 151 6.76 -8.94 -5.92
C THR A 151 7.00 -8.27 -7.28
N LEU A 152 7.76 -7.19 -7.31
CA LEU A 152 8.11 -6.46 -8.53
C LEU A 152 8.96 -7.31 -9.49
N SER A 153 9.82 -8.18 -8.95
CA SER A 153 10.75 -8.99 -9.72
C SER A 153 10.15 -10.22 -10.38
N LYS A 154 8.85 -10.45 -10.31
CA LYS A 154 8.20 -11.66 -10.86
C LYS A 154 8.58 -11.93 -12.33
N ASN A 155 8.78 -10.87 -13.09
CA ASN A 155 9.15 -10.91 -14.52
C ASN A 155 10.65 -10.66 -14.75
N THR A 156 11.49 -10.76 -13.71
CA THR A 156 12.94 -10.59 -13.78
C THR A 156 13.64 -11.94 -13.65
N PRO A 157 13.98 -12.63 -14.75
CA PRO A 157 14.60 -13.96 -14.70
C PRO A 157 15.88 -14.00 -13.87
N ALA A 158 16.72 -12.98 -13.93
CA ALA A 158 17.96 -12.90 -13.18
C ALA A 158 17.75 -12.95 -11.65
N TYR A 159 16.58 -12.47 -11.16
CA TYR A 159 16.24 -12.52 -9.75
C TYR A 159 16.00 -13.95 -9.26
N PHE A 160 15.29 -14.79 -10.00
CA PHE A 160 14.91 -16.12 -9.56
C PHE A 160 15.83 -17.22 -10.06
N ARG A 161 16.38 -17.08 -11.25
CA ARG A 161 17.17 -18.10 -11.94
C ARG A 161 18.66 -17.78 -12.01
N GLY A 162 19.03 -16.51 -11.82
CA GLY A 162 20.39 -16.01 -12.09
C GLY A 162 20.61 -15.68 -13.56
N ASN A 163 21.82 -15.29 -13.88
CA ASN A 163 22.29 -14.98 -15.24
C ASN A 163 23.72 -15.50 -15.40
N LYS A 164 24.15 -15.71 -16.66
CA LYS A 164 25.53 -16.15 -16.97
C LYS A 164 26.60 -15.19 -16.46
N GLU A 165 26.28 -13.91 -16.39
CA GLU A 165 27.15 -12.85 -15.90
C GLU A 165 27.22 -12.74 -14.37
N CYS A 166 26.32 -13.45 -13.67
CA CYS A 166 26.24 -13.43 -12.21
C CYS A 166 27.14 -14.51 -11.61
N VAL A 167 28.45 -14.28 -11.70
CA VAL A 167 29.50 -15.18 -11.20
C VAL A 167 30.38 -14.39 -10.23
N MET A 168 30.68 -14.98 -9.08
CA MET A 168 31.64 -14.48 -8.10
C MET A 168 33.08 -14.71 -8.58
N GLU A 169 34.05 -14.06 -7.99
CA GLU A 169 35.49 -14.26 -8.28
C GLU A 169 35.94 -15.72 -8.16
N ASN A 170 35.34 -16.48 -7.23
CA ASN A 170 35.61 -17.89 -7.05
C ASN A 170 34.85 -18.81 -8.03
N GLY A 171 34.25 -18.27 -9.09
CA GLY A 171 33.48 -19.01 -10.10
C GLY A 171 32.07 -19.44 -9.69
N LYS A 172 31.64 -19.21 -8.43
CA LYS A 172 30.31 -19.57 -7.96
C LYS A 172 29.25 -18.64 -8.57
N ARG A 173 28.20 -19.23 -9.15
CA ARG A 173 27.05 -18.49 -9.67
C ARG A 173 26.17 -18.01 -8.54
N TYR A 174 25.59 -16.84 -8.71
CA TYR A 174 24.61 -16.27 -7.80
C TYR A 174 23.35 -15.80 -8.52
N LYS A 175 22.27 -15.58 -7.78
CA LYS A 175 20.97 -15.07 -8.23
C LYS A 175 20.43 -14.07 -7.20
N GLY A 176 19.19 -13.65 -7.37
CA GLY A 176 18.51 -12.75 -6.45
C GLY A 176 18.81 -11.28 -6.78
N ARG A 177 18.62 -10.44 -5.79
CA ARG A 177 18.71 -9.00 -5.89
C ARG A 177 20.03 -8.52 -6.53
N LEU A 178 21.16 -9.08 -6.12
CA LEU A 178 22.47 -8.68 -6.64
C LEU A 178 22.64 -9.00 -8.12
N CYS A 179 22.16 -10.17 -8.55
CA CYS A 179 22.23 -10.55 -9.95
C CYS A 179 21.30 -9.68 -10.81
N ALA A 180 20.05 -9.50 -10.38
CA ALA A 180 19.10 -8.67 -11.11
C ALA A 180 19.60 -7.22 -11.23
N ARG A 181 20.12 -6.64 -10.15
CA ARG A 181 20.75 -5.30 -10.19
C ARG A 181 21.92 -5.20 -11.16
N LYS A 182 22.69 -6.27 -11.32
CA LYS A 182 23.84 -6.28 -12.24
C LYS A 182 23.42 -6.28 -13.70
N VAL A 183 22.34 -6.98 -14.07
CA VAL A 183 22.06 -7.31 -15.48
C VAL A 183 20.72 -6.82 -16.01
N ASP A 184 19.89 -6.18 -15.20
CA ASP A 184 18.53 -5.80 -15.57
C ASP A 184 18.26 -4.34 -15.21
N GLU A 185 18.24 -3.47 -16.22
CA GLU A 185 17.99 -2.03 -16.05
C GLU A 185 16.60 -1.71 -15.52
N ARG A 186 15.58 -2.55 -15.86
CA ARG A 186 14.23 -2.39 -15.34
C ARG A 186 14.20 -2.69 -13.84
N PHE A 187 14.95 -3.72 -13.43
CA PHE A 187 15.09 -4.00 -12.00
C PHE A 187 15.80 -2.87 -11.26
N GLN A 188 16.85 -2.29 -11.84
CA GLN A 188 17.53 -1.13 -11.26
C GLN A 188 16.57 0.04 -11.07
N ALA A 189 15.70 0.32 -12.05
CA ALA A 189 14.68 1.36 -11.95
C ALA A 189 13.67 1.07 -10.81
N MET A 190 13.14 -0.16 -10.76
CA MET A 190 12.18 -0.56 -9.72
C MET A 190 12.79 -0.55 -8.32
N GLU A 191 14.04 -0.98 -8.20
CA GLU A 191 14.74 -0.98 -6.92
C GLU A 191 15.05 0.42 -6.41
N SER A 192 15.26 1.36 -7.33
CA SER A 192 15.69 2.73 -7.05
C SER A 192 14.53 3.73 -7.02
N ASP A 193 13.29 3.27 -7.11
CA ASP A 193 12.13 4.13 -7.19
C ASP A 193 11.84 4.81 -5.85
N LEU A 194 11.89 6.15 -5.85
CA LEU A 194 11.68 6.96 -4.66
C LEU A 194 10.26 6.83 -4.10
N TYR A 195 9.25 6.61 -4.94
CA TYR A 195 7.86 6.44 -4.51
C TYR A 195 7.63 5.15 -3.73
N ASN A 196 8.47 4.15 -3.95
CA ASN A 196 8.39 2.86 -3.28
C ASN A 196 9.30 2.74 -2.06
N LEU A 197 10.04 3.79 -1.70
CA LEU A 197 11.03 3.76 -0.62
C LEU A 197 10.65 4.68 0.53
N VAL A 198 10.57 4.12 1.74
CA VAL A 198 10.24 4.84 2.97
C VAL A 198 11.24 4.52 4.09
N PRO A 199 11.52 5.47 5.00
CA PRO A 199 12.40 5.22 6.13
C PRO A 199 11.67 4.44 7.21
N VAL A 200 12.23 3.33 7.66
CA VAL A 200 11.66 2.50 8.71
C VAL A 200 12.72 2.08 9.72
N ILE A 201 12.30 1.80 10.94
CA ILE A 201 13.18 1.22 11.96
C ILE A 201 13.58 -0.18 11.51
N ALA A 202 14.86 -0.51 11.59
CA ALA A 202 15.42 -1.76 11.09
C ALA A 202 14.75 -3.02 11.67
N ALA A 203 14.37 -3.02 12.94
CA ALA A 203 13.64 -4.14 13.54
C ALA A 203 12.23 -4.30 12.94
N VAL A 204 11.53 -3.20 12.68
CA VAL A 204 10.20 -3.19 12.05
C VAL A 204 10.30 -3.70 10.61
N ASN A 205 11.32 -3.27 9.87
CA ASN A 205 11.60 -3.74 8.53
C ASN A 205 11.77 -5.28 8.49
N ARG A 206 12.53 -5.82 9.42
CA ARG A 206 12.70 -7.28 9.55
C ARG A 206 11.39 -8.00 9.87
N LYS A 207 10.54 -7.43 10.75
CA LYS A 207 9.21 -8.00 11.06
C LYS A 207 8.28 -7.93 9.85
N ARG A 208 8.30 -6.83 9.11
CA ARG A 208 7.53 -6.66 7.88
C ARG A 208 7.93 -7.70 6.82
N SER A 209 9.23 -7.97 6.64
CA SER A 209 9.71 -8.95 5.66
C SER A 209 9.18 -8.63 4.24
N ASN A 210 8.57 -9.61 3.57
CA ASN A 210 7.86 -9.43 2.29
C ASN A 210 6.36 -9.75 2.42
N PHE A 211 5.82 -9.65 3.64
CA PHE A 211 4.41 -9.93 3.88
C PHE A 211 3.56 -8.85 3.23
N ARG A 212 2.34 -9.23 2.84
CA ARG A 212 1.36 -8.30 2.29
C ARG A 212 0.79 -7.42 3.39
N PHE A 213 0.21 -6.32 3.00
CA PHE A 213 -0.62 -5.53 3.90
C PHE A 213 -2.03 -6.11 3.94
N GLY A 214 -2.68 -6.04 5.10
CA GLY A 214 -4.05 -6.50 5.31
C GLY A 214 -4.51 -6.17 6.72
N GLU A 215 -5.80 -6.13 6.92
CA GLU A 215 -6.40 -5.97 8.24
C GLU A 215 -6.26 -7.27 9.04
N ILE A 216 -5.80 -7.16 10.28
CA ILE A 216 -5.56 -8.27 11.19
C ILE A 216 -6.52 -8.14 12.35
N GLU A 217 -7.26 -9.20 12.69
CA GLU A 217 -8.14 -9.18 13.84
C GLU A 217 -7.37 -9.07 15.16
N GLY A 218 -7.75 -8.12 15.97
CA GLY A 218 -7.10 -7.83 17.25
C GLY A 218 -6.04 -6.75 17.14
N GLU A 219 -5.75 -6.12 18.29
CA GLU A 219 -4.78 -5.02 18.41
C GLU A 219 -3.47 -5.50 19.05
N GLU A 220 -3.04 -6.72 18.70
CA GLU A 220 -1.83 -7.30 19.24
C GLU A 220 -0.60 -6.76 18.48
N GLN A 221 0.00 -5.72 19.04
CA GLN A 221 1.18 -5.09 18.44
C GLN A 221 2.37 -6.05 18.40
N ALA A 222 2.94 -6.22 17.23
CA ALA A 222 4.13 -7.06 17.04
C ALA A 222 5.38 -6.47 17.70
N LEU A 223 5.34 -5.17 17.99
CA LEU A 223 6.43 -4.40 18.56
C LEU A 223 5.85 -3.42 19.58
N GLN A 224 6.31 -3.50 20.81
CA GLN A 224 5.79 -2.70 21.90
C GLN A 224 5.94 -1.19 21.61
N GLY A 225 4.83 -0.45 21.69
CA GLY A 225 4.79 0.99 21.45
C GLY A 225 4.80 1.41 19.97
N CYS A 226 4.74 0.46 19.04
CA CYS A 226 4.58 0.74 17.61
C CYS A 226 3.30 0.07 17.12
N ASP A 227 2.38 0.86 16.60
CA ASP A 227 1.14 0.40 15.99
C ASP A 227 1.45 -0.30 14.66
N PHE A 228 1.85 -1.56 14.78
CA PHE A 228 2.28 -2.42 13.68
C PHE A 228 2.08 -3.89 14.05
N GLU A 229 1.12 -4.54 13.42
CA GLU A 229 0.76 -5.93 13.68
C GLU A 229 1.40 -6.87 12.66
N VAL A 230 1.63 -8.11 13.10
CA VAL A 230 2.04 -9.22 12.24
C VAL A 230 1.14 -10.42 12.54
N GLY A 231 0.35 -10.80 11.57
CA GLY A 231 -0.62 -11.87 11.73
C GLY A 231 -0.88 -12.64 10.45
N GLU A 232 -2.07 -13.18 10.36
CA GLU A 232 -2.53 -13.91 9.19
C GLU A 232 -3.87 -13.39 8.70
N VAL A 233 -4.03 -13.30 7.40
CA VAL A 233 -5.30 -12.97 6.73
C VAL A 233 -5.74 -14.13 5.84
N MET A 234 -7.04 -14.31 5.72
CA MET A 234 -7.60 -15.36 4.87
C MET A 234 -7.71 -14.88 3.42
N ILE A 235 -6.97 -15.51 2.52
CA ILE A 235 -7.02 -15.21 1.09
C ILE A 235 -7.32 -16.49 0.33
N SER A 236 -8.44 -16.51 -0.39
CA SER A 236 -8.87 -17.69 -1.16
C SER A 236 -8.87 -18.96 -0.29
N ARG A 237 -9.41 -18.87 0.92
CA ARG A 237 -9.48 -19.96 1.92
C ARG A 237 -8.12 -20.47 2.42
N LYS A 238 -7.07 -19.69 2.29
CA LYS A 238 -5.73 -20.02 2.81
C LYS A 238 -5.23 -18.89 3.70
N ALA A 239 -4.76 -19.24 4.89
CA ALA A 239 -4.08 -18.31 5.76
C ALA A 239 -2.79 -17.82 5.10
N LYS A 240 -2.57 -16.53 5.12
CA LYS A 240 -1.39 -15.87 4.57
C LYS A 240 -0.85 -14.86 5.56
N LYS A 241 0.44 -14.88 5.78
CA LYS A 241 1.11 -13.84 6.57
C LYS A 241 0.82 -12.46 5.99
N ALA A 242 0.47 -11.55 6.89
CA ALA A 242 0.19 -10.16 6.60
C ALA A 242 0.76 -9.27 7.69
N VAL A 243 0.84 -8.00 7.39
CA VAL A 243 1.14 -6.95 8.35
C VAL A 243 0.08 -5.86 8.24
N GLU A 244 -0.27 -5.29 9.37
CA GLU A 244 -1.12 -4.12 9.45
C GLU A 244 -0.32 -2.98 10.06
N PRO A 245 -0.07 -1.90 9.33
CA PRO A 245 0.55 -0.69 9.85
C PRO A 245 -0.51 0.27 10.36
N ARG A 246 -0.09 1.24 11.16
CA ARG A 246 -0.93 2.34 11.64
C ARG A 246 -1.76 3.00 10.51
N ASP A 247 -2.93 3.50 10.86
CA ASP A 247 -3.91 4.04 9.90
C ASP A 247 -3.38 5.19 9.04
N GLU A 248 -2.56 6.07 9.61
CA GLU A 248 -2.06 7.26 8.92
C GLU A 248 -1.25 6.95 7.67
N VAL A 249 -0.66 5.75 7.58
CA VAL A 249 0.16 5.36 6.42
C VAL A 249 -0.58 4.47 5.42
N LYS A 250 -1.75 3.93 5.77
CA LYS A 250 -2.52 3.03 4.89
C LYS A 250 -2.85 3.68 3.54
N GLY A 251 -3.24 4.96 3.55
CA GLY A 251 -3.50 5.70 2.32
C GLY A 251 -2.27 5.90 1.44
N PHE A 252 -1.09 6.10 2.03
CA PHE A 252 0.16 6.19 1.28
C PHE A 252 0.51 4.84 0.65
N ILE A 253 0.40 3.75 1.41
CA ILE A 253 0.63 2.39 0.93
C ILE A 253 -0.28 2.08 -0.26
N ALA A 254 -1.59 2.37 -0.15
CA ALA A 254 -2.54 2.15 -1.24
C ALA A 254 -2.14 2.89 -2.51
N ARG A 255 -1.76 4.16 -2.42
CA ARG A 255 -1.28 4.93 -3.58
C ARG A 255 -0.02 4.33 -4.20
N THR A 256 0.92 3.85 -3.39
CA THR A 256 2.15 3.22 -3.88
C THR A 256 1.86 1.93 -4.67
N TYR A 257 0.84 1.17 -4.28
CA TYR A 257 0.42 -0.02 -5.02
C TYR A 257 -0.32 0.29 -6.32
N LEU A 258 -0.93 1.48 -6.42
CA LEU A 258 -1.64 1.94 -7.63
C LEU A 258 -0.73 2.67 -8.62
N TYR A 259 0.41 3.14 -8.16
CA TYR A 259 1.45 3.78 -8.97
C TYR A 259 2.18 2.76 -9.83
#